data_86e64b2ab75b9a0c9e093f65e5e69bdf
#
_entry.id   86e64b2ab75b9a0c9e093f65e5e69bdf
#
_cell.length_a   1.000
_cell.length_b   1.000
_cell.length_c   1.000
_cell.angle_alpha   90.00
_cell.angle_beta   90.00
_cell.angle_gamma   90.00
#
_symmetry.space_group_name_H-M   'P 1'
#
loop_
_entity.id
_entity.type
_entity.pdbx_description
1 polymer ?
#
loop_
_entity_poly.entity_id
_entity_poly.type
_entity_poly.pdbx_seq_one_letter_code
_entity_poly.pdbx_strand_id
1 'polypeptide(L)'
;PWSEAQALCREVGVPFHCDATQWLGRMPGEGLDSCDLLTGSFHKLGGPKGIGFLRTSSEGSVRLLYGGQQEAGLRAGTENVPSILGALASLEESMREIADSSNRDLFEKRVTELIPGIQFLGAAAKRLPLVSSFVLPKFDNLRWINRMDRLGFAVSTGSACSTGRGGPSHVLAAMGYSPEAARRFVRVSGGWSNETDDWIALADAFGVAYEEL
;
A
#
# COMPACT_ATOMS: atom_id res chain seq x y z
N PRO A 1 -10.43 -6.65 6.07
CA PRO A 1 -11.49 -7.70 6.08
C PRO A 1 -11.18 -8.90 5.17
N TRP A 2 -9.87 -9.19 4.87
CA TRP A 2 -9.52 -10.34 4.03
C TRP A 2 -9.88 -11.67 4.70
N SER A 3 -9.75 -11.76 6.02
CA SER A 3 -10.08 -12.99 6.79
C SER A 3 -11.58 -13.31 6.75
N GLU A 4 -12.44 -12.31 6.83
CA GLU A 4 -13.90 -12.48 6.70
C GLU A 4 -14.27 -12.90 5.27
N ALA A 5 -13.65 -12.26 4.26
CA ALA A 5 -13.85 -12.64 2.86
C ALA A 5 -13.41 -14.09 2.59
N GLN A 6 -12.26 -14.49 3.14
CA GLN A 6 -11.78 -15.87 3.06
C GLN A 6 -12.74 -16.88 3.72
N ALA A 7 -13.27 -16.54 4.92
CA ALA A 7 -14.22 -17.39 5.61
C ALA A 7 -15.49 -17.61 4.76
N LEU A 8 -16.04 -16.56 4.17
CA LEU A 8 -17.18 -16.66 3.26
C LEU A 8 -16.88 -17.50 2.02
N CYS A 9 -15.71 -17.31 1.40
CA CYS A 9 -15.28 -18.12 0.25
C CYS A 9 -15.21 -19.60 0.62
N ARG A 10 -14.66 -19.92 1.80
CA ARG A 10 -14.59 -21.31 2.31
C ARG A 10 -15.97 -21.94 2.55
N GLU A 11 -16.92 -21.15 3.09
CA GLU A 11 -18.30 -21.64 3.32
C GLU A 11 -19.01 -22.04 2.02
N VAL A 12 -18.73 -21.32 0.91
CA VAL A 12 -19.35 -21.59 -0.39
C VAL A 12 -18.47 -22.43 -1.33
N GLY A 13 -17.32 -22.90 -0.87
CA GLY A 13 -16.42 -23.74 -1.65
C GLY A 13 -15.71 -23.03 -2.82
N VAL A 14 -15.51 -21.71 -2.72
CA VAL A 14 -14.82 -20.89 -3.75
C VAL A 14 -13.39 -20.61 -3.30
N PRO A 15 -12.37 -20.84 -4.16
CA PRO A 15 -10.98 -20.50 -3.83
C PRO A 15 -10.81 -19.00 -3.56
N PHE A 16 -10.03 -18.66 -2.52
CA PHE A 16 -9.72 -17.29 -2.14
C PHE A 16 -8.27 -16.93 -2.47
N HIS A 17 -8.10 -15.90 -3.30
CA HIS A 17 -6.79 -15.30 -3.59
C HIS A 17 -6.61 -13.98 -2.81
N CYS A 18 -5.53 -13.90 -2.06
CA CYS A 18 -5.13 -12.67 -1.37
C CYS A 18 -3.87 -12.07 -2.02
N ASP A 19 -3.95 -10.85 -2.51
CA ASP A 19 -2.77 -10.04 -2.79
C ASP A 19 -2.31 -9.36 -1.50
N ALA A 20 -1.28 -9.93 -0.87
CA ALA A 20 -0.72 -9.44 0.39
C ALA A 20 0.45 -8.45 0.20
N THR A 21 0.67 -7.94 -1.02
CA THR A 21 1.81 -7.07 -1.34
C THR A 21 1.92 -5.85 -0.42
N GLN A 22 0.81 -5.29 0.05
CA GLN A 22 0.80 -4.15 0.97
C GLN A 22 0.65 -4.55 2.45
N TRP A 23 0.40 -5.82 2.71
CA TRP A 23 0.24 -6.36 4.07
C TRP A 23 1.56 -6.86 4.66
N LEU A 24 2.32 -7.61 3.85
CA LEU A 24 3.59 -8.22 4.25
C LEU A 24 4.57 -7.17 4.78
N GLY A 25 5.21 -7.48 5.92
CA GLY A 25 6.16 -6.60 6.59
C GLY A 25 5.57 -5.31 7.19
N ARG A 26 4.24 -5.14 7.17
CA ARG A 26 3.54 -3.97 7.72
C ARG A 26 2.44 -4.33 8.69
N MET A 27 1.94 -5.54 8.58
CA MET A 27 0.88 -6.09 9.42
C MET A 27 1.25 -7.52 9.80
N PRO A 28 0.72 -8.03 10.93
CA PRO A 28 0.92 -9.42 11.32
C PRO A 28 0.50 -10.39 10.21
N GLY A 29 1.32 -11.42 9.98
CA GLY A 29 1.13 -12.40 8.90
C GLY A 29 0.26 -13.60 9.24
N GLU A 30 -0.23 -13.69 10.49
CA GLU A 30 -1.01 -14.82 10.97
C GLU A 30 -2.26 -15.03 10.13
N GLY A 31 -2.46 -16.27 9.70
CA GLY A 31 -3.62 -16.69 8.92
C GLY A 31 -3.47 -16.51 7.40
N LEU A 32 -2.47 -15.77 6.91
CA LEU A 32 -2.24 -15.65 5.46
C LEU A 32 -1.91 -17.00 4.79
N ASP A 33 -1.31 -17.92 5.54
CA ASP A 33 -1.01 -19.27 5.11
C ASP A 33 -2.25 -20.12 4.84
N SER A 34 -3.42 -19.70 5.31
CA SER A 34 -4.69 -20.37 5.09
C SER A 34 -5.41 -19.93 3.81
N CYS A 35 -4.95 -18.89 3.09
CA CYS A 35 -5.47 -18.53 1.78
C CYS A 35 -5.17 -19.61 0.74
N ASP A 36 -6.05 -19.85 -0.21
CA ASP A 36 -5.80 -20.83 -1.29
C ASP A 36 -4.70 -20.38 -2.22
N LEU A 37 -4.70 -19.08 -2.54
CA LEU A 37 -3.63 -18.42 -3.30
C LEU A 37 -3.21 -17.16 -2.56
N LEU A 38 -1.88 -16.91 -2.52
CA LEU A 38 -1.30 -15.73 -1.89
C LEU A 38 -0.22 -15.15 -2.80
N THR A 39 -0.31 -13.88 -3.12
CA THR A 39 0.75 -13.17 -3.84
C THR A 39 1.40 -12.11 -2.97
N GLY A 40 2.68 -11.87 -3.23
CA GLY A 40 3.45 -10.81 -2.60
C GLY A 40 4.58 -10.32 -3.48
N SER A 41 5.04 -9.09 -3.24
CA SER A 41 6.10 -8.45 -3.99
C SER A 41 7.08 -7.75 -3.06
N PHE A 42 8.35 -8.08 -3.17
CA PHE A 42 9.36 -7.69 -2.18
C PHE A 42 9.84 -6.23 -2.32
N HIS A 43 9.68 -5.60 -3.48
CA HIS A 43 10.03 -4.17 -3.65
C HIS A 43 9.22 -3.22 -2.75
N LYS A 44 8.12 -3.68 -2.17
CA LYS A 44 7.34 -2.91 -1.18
C LYS A 44 7.86 -3.04 0.25
N LEU A 45 8.83 -3.93 0.47
CA LEU A 45 9.46 -4.23 1.76
C LEU A 45 10.94 -3.77 1.80
N GLY A 46 11.39 -2.97 0.81
CA GLY A 46 12.80 -2.63 0.66
C GLY A 46 13.64 -3.71 -0.06
N GLY A 47 13.02 -4.78 -0.53
CA GLY A 47 13.66 -5.83 -1.30
C GLY A 47 13.88 -5.50 -2.79
N PRO A 48 14.55 -6.38 -3.54
CA PRO A 48 14.82 -6.18 -4.95
C PRO A 48 13.55 -6.02 -5.79
N LYS A 49 13.63 -5.20 -6.84
CA LYS A 49 12.59 -5.11 -7.89
C LYS A 49 12.61 -6.36 -8.76
N GLY A 50 11.47 -6.69 -9.34
CA GLY A 50 11.36 -7.82 -10.30
C GLY A 50 11.28 -9.19 -9.63
N ILE A 51 11.16 -9.26 -8.30
CA ILE A 51 10.95 -10.49 -7.55
C ILE A 51 9.66 -10.42 -6.73
N GLY A 52 8.90 -11.50 -6.75
CA GLY A 52 7.68 -11.70 -5.98
C GLY A 52 7.41 -13.20 -5.88
N PHE A 53 6.32 -13.58 -5.25
CA PHE A 53 5.92 -14.97 -5.14
C PHE A 53 4.41 -15.15 -5.36
N LEU A 54 4.06 -16.34 -5.79
CA LEU A 54 2.72 -16.89 -5.74
C LEU A 54 2.78 -18.19 -4.93
N ARG A 55 2.09 -18.22 -3.80
CA ARG A 55 1.82 -19.45 -3.07
C ARG A 55 0.48 -20.01 -3.52
N THR A 56 0.41 -21.30 -3.75
CA THR A 56 -0.83 -22.03 -4.08
C THR A 56 -0.98 -23.24 -3.17
N SER A 57 -2.21 -23.52 -2.74
CA SER A 57 -2.55 -24.69 -1.92
C SER A 57 -2.72 -25.98 -2.76
N SER A 58 -2.91 -25.84 -4.08
CA SER A 58 -3.14 -26.97 -4.98
C SER A 58 -1.98 -27.16 -5.96
N GLU A 59 -1.41 -28.37 -6.01
CA GLU A 59 -0.41 -28.71 -7.00
C GLU A 59 -0.98 -28.53 -8.43
N GLY A 60 -0.22 -27.84 -9.28
CA GLY A 60 -0.51 -27.74 -10.72
C GLY A 60 -1.62 -26.76 -11.12
N SER A 61 -2.14 -25.95 -10.22
CA SER A 61 -3.29 -25.09 -10.52
C SER A 61 -2.99 -23.88 -11.42
N VAL A 62 -1.75 -23.37 -11.47
CA VAL A 62 -1.41 -22.20 -12.30
C VAL A 62 -0.01 -22.33 -12.90
N ARG A 63 0.07 -22.68 -14.17
CA ARG A 63 1.31 -22.69 -14.92
C ARG A 63 1.46 -21.39 -15.71
N LEU A 64 2.42 -20.52 -15.32
CA LEU A 64 2.61 -19.20 -15.91
C LEU A 64 3.53 -19.21 -17.14
N LEU A 65 4.64 -19.96 -17.06
CA LEU A 65 5.62 -20.07 -18.15
C LEU A 65 5.94 -21.53 -18.40
N TYR A 66 5.84 -21.95 -19.65
CA TYR A 66 6.10 -23.33 -20.09
C TYR A 66 7.56 -23.49 -20.51
N GLY A 67 8.18 -24.66 -20.24
CA GLY A 67 9.56 -24.98 -20.58
C GLY A 67 10.19 -25.96 -19.61
N GLY A 68 11.26 -25.54 -18.92
CA GLY A 68 11.96 -26.35 -17.91
C GLY A 68 11.11 -26.67 -16.67
N GLN A 69 11.70 -27.47 -15.78
CA GLN A 69 11.00 -28.01 -14.59
C GLN A 69 11.14 -27.14 -13.33
N GLN A 70 11.63 -25.91 -13.50
CA GLN A 70 11.78 -24.99 -12.37
C GLN A 70 10.43 -24.68 -11.70
N GLU A 71 10.45 -24.38 -10.39
CA GLU A 71 9.26 -24.13 -9.59
C GLU A 71 8.23 -25.28 -9.70
N ALA A 72 8.69 -26.51 -9.59
CA ALA A 72 7.87 -27.72 -9.79
C ALA A 72 7.15 -27.76 -11.16
N GLY A 73 7.77 -27.17 -12.21
CA GLY A 73 7.20 -27.07 -13.55
C GLY A 73 6.12 -25.99 -13.72
N LEU A 74 5.88 -25.17 -12.70
CA LEU A 74 4.87 -24.12 -12.75
C LEU A 74 5.38 -22.83 -13.42
N ARG A 75 6.68 -22.57 -13.36
CA ARG A 75 7.31 -21.38 -13.93
C ARG A 75 8.70 -21.70 -14.43
N ALA A 76 8.83 -21.95 -15.72
CA ALA A 76 10.10 -22.25 -16.37
C ALA A 76 11.07 -21.05 -16.35
N GLY A 77 12.35 -21.34 -16.48
CA GLY A 77 13.47 -20.38 -16.47
C GLY A 77 14.25 -20.46 -15.16
N THR A 78 15.58 -20.33 -15.26
CA THR A 78 16.49 -20.39 -14.12
C THR A 78 16.07 -19.39 -13.04
N GLU A 79 16.07 -19.83 -11.81
CA GLU A 79 15.70 -19.03 -10.64
C GLU A 79 16.73 -17.91 -10.42
N ASN A 80 16.26 -16.71 -10.15
CA ASN A 80 17.09 -15.56 -9.80
C ASN A 80 17.50 -15.63 -8.33
N VAL A 81 18.41 -16.56 -8.00
CA VAL A 81 18.83 -16.84 -6.62
C VAL A 81 19.32 -15.57 -5.88
N PRO A 82 20.14 -14.68 -6.47
CA PRO A 82 20.56 -13.47 -5.77
C PRO A 82 19.36 -12.58 -5.35
N SER A 83 18.37 -12.40 -6.22
CA SER A 83 17.17 -11.62 -5.88
C SER A 83 16.27 -12.33 -4.88
N ILE A 84 16.20 -13.67 -4.91
CA ILE A 84 15.47 -14.46 -3.91
C ILE A 84 16.08 -14.27 -2.52
N LEU A 85 17.40 -14.35 -2.40
CA LEU A 85 18.11 -14.15 -1.13
C LEU A 85 17.91 -12.71 -0.61
N GLY A 86 18.00 -11.71 -1.48
CA GLY A 86 17.72 -10.32 -1.12
C GLY A 86 16.26 -10.10 -0.70
N ALA A 87 15.32 -10.79 -1.34
CA ALA A 87 13.90 -10.78 -0.98
C ALA A 87 13.64 -11.37 0.41
N LEU A 88 14.25 -12.52 0.72
CA LEU A 88 14.14 -13.15 2.04
C LEU A 88 14.73 -12.25 3.13
N ALA A 89 15.93 -11.70 2.92
CA ALA A 89 16.55 -10.78 3.86
C ALA A 89 15.67 -9.56 4.16
N SER A 90 15.05 -8.97 3.11
CA SER A 90 14.15 -7.83 3.29
C SER A 90 12.86 -8.20 4.04
N LEU A 91 12.34 -9.40 3.82
CA LEU A 91 11.17 -9.89 4.55
C LEU A 91 11.49 -10.10 6.03
N GLU A 92 12.59 -10.78 6.33
CA GLU A 92 13.04 -11.01 7.70
C GLU A 92 13.24 -9.68 8.44
N GLU A 93 13.88 -8.70 7.81
CA GLU A 93 14.10 -7.38 8.41
C GLU A 93 12.79 -6.65 8.66
N SER A 94 11.88 -6.63 7.69
CA SER A 94 10.60 -5.93 7.82
C SER A 94 9.64 -6.57 8.84
N MET A 95 9.84 -7.83 9.19
CA MET A 95 9.03 -8.53 10.20
C MET A 95 9.60 -8.45 11.60
N ARG A 96 10.82 -7.97 11.80
CA ARG A 96 11.42 -7.82 13.14
C ARG A 96 10.67 -6.79 13.97
N GLU A 97 10.27 -5.70 13.35
CA GLU A 97 9.55 -4.64 14.02
C GLU A 97 8.45 -4.11 13.09
N ILE A 98 7.23 -4.56 13.34
CA ILE A 98 6.06 -4.06 12.62
C ILE A 98 5.72 -2.69 13.20
N ALA A 99 5.79 -1.66 12.36
CA ALA A 99 5.49 -0.29 12.76
C ALA A 99 4.08 -0.18 13.34
N ASP A 100 3.95 0.60 14.40
CA ASP A 100 2.66 1.03 14.93
C ASP A 100 2.12 2.25 14.15
N SER A 101 0.97 2.76 14.55
CA SER A 101 0.36 3.91 13.89
C SER A 101 0.74 5.27 14.48
N SER A 102 1.64 5.33 15.47
CA SER A 102 1.92 6.55 16.24
C SER A 102 2.36 7.72 15.36
N ASN A 103 3.25 7.48 14.42
CA ASN A 103 3.74 8.49 13.49
C ASN A 103 2.65 9.00 12.54
N ARG A 104 1.83 8.10 11.98
CA ARG A 104 0.67 8.48 11.17
C ARG A 104 -0.33 9.29 11.98
N ASP A 105 -0.64 8.85 13.18
CA ASP A 105 -1.65 9.50 14.03
C ASP A 105 -1.17 10.88 14.48
N LEU A 106 0.12 11.04 14.74
CA LEU A 106 0.75 12.34 15.01
C LEU A 106 0.65 13.27 13.78
N PHE A 107 0.98 12.77 12.60
CA PHE A 107 0.83 13.49 11.33
C PHE A 107 -0.62 13.95 11.12
N GLU A 108 -1.60 13.03 11.25
CA GLU A 108 -3.01 13.34 11.05
C GLU A 108 -3.51 14.41 12.04
N LYS A 109 -3.10 14.32 13.31
CA LYS A 109 -3.41 15.33 14.33
C LYS A 109 -2.86 16.69 13.93
N ARG A 110 -1.57 16.77 13.62
CA ARG A 110 -0.88 18.04 13.30
C ARG A 110 -1.45 18.69 12.03
N VAL A 111 -1.66 17.90 10.99
CA VAL A 111 -2.23 18.41 9.73
C VAL A 111 -3.68 18.88 9.90
N THR A 112 -4.46 18.27 10.83
CA THR A 112 -5.81 18.73 11.17
C THR A 112 -5.80 20.13 11.80
N GLU A 113 -4.80 20.41 12.63
CA GLU A 113 -4.60 21.72 13.25
C GLU A 113 -4.21 22.80 12.21
N LEU A 114 -3.40 22.42 11.23
CA LEU A 114 -2.88 23.32 10.19
C LEU A 114 -3.84 23.54 9.02
N ILE A 115 -4.68 22.56 8.69
CA ILE A 115 -5.57 22.60 7.53
C ILE A 115 -7.02 22.32 7.97
N PRO A 116 -7.78 23.35 8.37
CA PRO A 116 -9.18 23.17 8.73
C PRO A 116 -10.01 22.59 7.60
N GLY A 117 -10.80 21.55 7.89
CA GLY A 117 -11.68 20.91 6.91
C GLY A 117 -11.03 19.75 6.12
N ILE A 118 -9.83 19.32 6.48
CA ILE A 118 -9.26 18.07 5.96
C ILE A 118 -10.12 16.86 6.38
N GLN A 119 -10.29 15.87 5.51
CA GLN A 119 -11.09 14.68 5.76
C GLN A 119 -10.27 13.41 5.51
N PHE A 120 -10.00 12.63 6.57
CA PHE A 120 -9.25 11.37 6.45
C PHE A 120 -10.16 10.22 6.02
N LEU A 121 -9.69 9.44 5.06
CA LEU A 121 -10.38 8.25 4.57
C LEU A 121 -10.19 7.09 5.54
N GLY A 122 -11.28 6.39 5.82
CA GLY A 122 -11.25 5.18 6.64
C GLY A 122 -10.79 5.42 8.09
N ALA A 123 -10.94 6.64 8.63
CA ALA A 123 -10.47 6.98 9.99
C ALA A 123 -11.04 6.05 11.09
N ALA A 124 -12.28 5.57 10.91
CA ALA A 124 -12.91 4.63 11.82
C ALA A 124 -12.58 3.15 11.54
N ALA A 125 -11.81 2.85 10.50
CA ALA A 125 -11.46 1.49 10.12
C ALA A 125 -10.03 1.13 10.53
N LYS A 126 -9.74 -0.18 10.59
CA LYS A 126 -8.37 -0.68 10.73
C LYS A 126 -7.59 -0.37 9.46
N ARG A 127 -6.53 0.42 9.56
CA ARG A 127 -5.71 0.91 8.43
C ARG A 127 -4.27 0.45 8.56
N LEU A 128 -3.54 0.46 7.45
CA LEU A 128 -2.09 0.27 7.47
C LEU A 128 -1.44 1.36 8.35
N PRO A 129 -0.47 1.02 9.19
CA PRO A 129 0.10 1.94 10.19
C PRO A 129 0.81 3.15 9.59
N LEU A 130 1.46 2.98 8.44
CA LEU A 130 2.29 4.02 7.81
C LEU A 130 1.64 4.65 6.56
N VAL A 131 0.31 4.56 6.42
CA VAL A 131 -0.40 5.14 5.27
C VAL A 131 -1.54 6.03 5.76
N SER A 132 -1.54 7.28 5.31
CA SER A 132 -2.64 8.22 5.49
C SER A 132 -3.21 8.65 4.15
N SER A 133 -4.53 8.68 4.05
CA SER A 133 -5.27 9.08 2.85
C SER A 133 -6.33 10.09 3.24
N PHE A 134 -6.39 11.21 2.53
CA PHE A 134 -7.28 12.30 2.89
C PHE A 134 -7.71 13.13 1.69
N VAL A 135 -8.82 13.84 1.86
CA VAL A 135 -9.33 14.85 0.94
C VAL A 135 -9.03 16.22 1.53
N LEU A 136 -8.37 17.06 0.75
CA LEU A 136 -8.04 18.44 1.11
C LEU A 136 -9.25 19.37 0.89
N PRO A 137 -9.39 20.45 1.68
CA PRO A 137 -10.57 21.33 1.61
C PRO A 137 -10.64 22.15 0.32
N LYS A 138 -9.50 22.46 -0.29
CA LYS A 138 -9.41 23.30 -1.51
C LYS A 138 -8.26 22.88 -2.40
N PHE A 139 -8.29 23.35 -3.65
CA PHE A 139 -7.36 23.09 -4.73
C PHE A 139 -7.28 21.63 -5.18
N ASP A 140 -7.02 21.44 -6.47
CA ASP A 140 -6.81 20.12 -7.05
C ASP A 140 -5.50 19.49 -6.54
N ASN A 141 -5.51 18.19 -6.40
CA ASN A 141 -4.40 17.39 -5.89
C ASN A 141 -3.09 17.57 -6.69
N LEU A 142 -3.14 17.85 -7.98
CA LEU A 142 -1.94 18.13 -8.78
C LEU A 142 -1.23 19.41 -8.33
N ARG A 143 -1.98 20.45 -7.89
CA ARG A 143 -1.36 21.66 -7.31
C ARG A 143 -0.63 21.32 -6.02
N TRP A 144 -1.27 20.52 -5.17
CA TRP A 144 -0.68 20.05 -3.92
C TRP A 144 0.58 19.24 -4.16
N ILE A 145 0.55 18.24 -5.07
CA ILE A 145 1.72 17.43 -5.38
C ILE A 145 2.88 18.31 -5.87
N ASN A 146 2.63 19.20 -6.81
CA ASN A 146 3.67 20.10 -7.32
C ASN A 146 4.25 21.01 -6.23
N ARG A 147 3.42 21.44 -5.27
CA ARG A 147 3.91 22.25 -4.16
C ARG A 147 4.71 21.41 -3.16
N MET A 148 4.22 20.24 -2.79
CA MET A 148 4.92 19.32 -1.90
C MET A 148 6.26 18.87 -2.47
N ASP A 149 6.33 18.58 -3.78
CA ASP A 149 7.57 18.24 -4.47
C ASP A 149 8.63 19.36 -4.36
N ARG A 150 8.21 20.62 -4.53
CA ARG A 150 9.09 21.80 -4.32
C ARG A 150 9.55 21.96 -2.87
N LEU A 151 8.78 21.46 -1.91
CA LEU A 151 9.13 21.42 -0.49
C LEU A 151 9.98 20.19 -0.12
N GLY A 152 10.29 19.32 -1.10
CA GLY A 152 11.12 18.14 -0.92
C GLY A 152 10.34 16.86 -0.50
N PHE A 153 9.01 16.87 -0.60
CA PHE A 153 8.18 15.74 -0.20
C PHE A 153 7.45 15.09 -1.40
N ALA A 154 7.68 13.80 -1.60
CA ALA A 154 6.97 13.01 -2.59
C ALA A 154 5.67 12.44 -2.01
N VAL A 155 4.52 12.89 -2.52
CA VAL A 155 3.19 12.39 -2.15
C VAL A 155 2.43 11.92 -3.39
N SER A 156 1.30 11.23 -3.22
CA SER A 156 0.58 10.57 -4.34
C SER A 156 -0.89 10.99 -4.41
N THR A 157 -1.46 11.00 -5.62
CA THR A 157 -2.88 11.32 -5.89
C THR A 157 -3.73 10.10 -6.23
N GLY A 158 -3.43 8.94 -5.74
CA GLY A 158 -4.24 7.74 -6.02
C GLY A 158 -3.43 6.48 -6.27
N SER A 159 -4.02 5.47 -6.93
CA SER A 159 -3.30 4.25 -7.25
C SER A 159 -2.33 4.48 -8.40
N ALA A 160 -1.09 3.98 -8.27
CA ALA A 160 -0.08 4.04 -9.33
C ALA A 160 -0.56 3.39 -10.65
N CYS A 161 -1.53 2.46 -10.58
CA CYS A 161 -2.10 1.77 -11.73
C CYS A 161 -3.14 2.59 -12.51
N SER A 162 -3.67 3.67 -11.96
CA SER A 162 -4.70 4.50 -12.61
C SER A 162 -4.16 5.74 -13.32
N THR A 163 -2.86 6.04 -13.19
CA THR A 163 -2.22 7.22 -13.82
C THR A 163 -2.23 7.21 -15.35
N GLY A 164 -2.59 6.09 -15.99
CA GLY A 164 -2.74 6.00 -17.46
C GLY A 164 -4.17 6.05 -17.98
N ARG A 165 -5.19 6.06 -17.13
CA ARG A 165 -6.62 5.98 -17.52
C ARG A 165 -7.43 7.15 -17.02
N GLY A 166 -6.99 8.35 -17.15
CA GLY A 166 -7.66 9.66 -17.07
C GLY A 166 -9.03 9.82 -16.39
N GLY A 167 -9.35 9.06 -15.32
CA GLY A 167 -10.65 9.11 -14.64
C GLY A 167 -10.53 9.15 -13.11
N PRO A 168 -11.60 9.52 -12.40
CA PRO A 168 -11.62 9.49 -10.94
C PRO A 168 -11.41 8.06 -10.42
N SER A 169 -10.76 7.92 -9.27
CA SER A 169 -10.50 6.63 -8.64
C SER A 169 -11.81 5.87 -8.40
N HIS A 170 -11.93 4.67 -9.01
CA HIS A 170 -13.08 3.79 -8.78
C HIS A 170 -13.21 3.36 -7.30
N VAL A 171 -12.10 3.33 -6.56
CA VAL A 171 -12.09 3.05 -5.12
C VAL A 171 -12.77 4.18 -4.35
N LEU A 172 -12.43 5.44 -4.64
CA LEU A 172 -13.07 6.59 -3.99
C LEU A 172 -14.57 6.67 -4.33
N ALA A 173 -14.93 6.39 -5.59
CA ALA A 173 -16.34 6.32 -6.00
C ALA A 173 -17.10 5.21 -5.24
N ALA A 174 -16.52 4.01 -5.10
CA ALA A 174 -17.09 2.91 -4.32
C ALA A 174 -17.21 3.23 -2.81
N MET A 175 -16.34 4.09 -2.28
CA MET A 175 -16.42 4.62 -0.92
C MET A 175 -17.39 5.79 -0.75
N GLY A 176 -18.11 6.20 -1.81
CA GLY A 176 -19.10 7.27 -1.78
C GLY A 176 -18.55 8.70 -1.92
N TYR A 177 -17.27 8.85 -2.28
CA TYR A 177 -16.70 10.18 -2.52
C TYR A 177 -17.09 10.72 -3.89
N SER A 178 -17.45 12.02 -3.93
CA SER A 178 -17.78 12.71 -5.19
C SER A 178 -16.55 12.86 -6.09
N PRO A 179 -16.74 13.07 -7.41
CA PRO A 179 -15.64 13.38 -8.32
C PRO A 179 -14.82 14.60 -7.90
N GLU A 180 -15.45 15.61 -7.32
CA GLU A 180 -14.79 16.81 -6.78
C GLU A 180 -13.90 16.49 -5.58
N ALA A 181 -14.37 15.65 -4.66
CA ALA A 181 -13.56 15.15 -3.53
C ALA A 181 -12.38 14.32 -4.05
N ALA A 182 -12.60 13.46 -5.04
CA ALA A 182 -11.55 12.63 -5.64
C ALA A 182 -10.42 13.47 -6.30
N ARG A 183 -10.75 14.64 -6.85
CA ARG A 183 -9.74 15.59 -7.39
C ARG A 183 -8.88 16.25 -6.32
N ARG A 184 -9.30 16.21 -5.08
CA ARG A 184 -8.57 16.79 -3.92
C ARG A 184 -7.95 15.72 -3.01
N PHE A 185 -8.00 14.47 -3.46
CA PHE A 185 -7.46 13.34 -2.73
C PHE A 185 -5.93 13.28 -2.80
N VAL A 186 -5.30 13.08 -1.64
CA VAL A 186 -3.87 12.85 -1.50
C VAL A 186 -3.64 11.63 -0.60
N ARG A 187 -2.62 10.86 -0.92
CA ARG A 187 -2.11 9.77 -0.09
C ARG A 187 -0.66 10.01 0.29
N VAL A 188 -0.39 9.88 1.57
CA VAL A 188 0.94 9.84 2.16
C VAL A 188 1.26 8.40 2.52
N SER A 189 2.49 7.97 2.26
CA SER A 189 2.97 6.63 2.61
C SER A 189 4.38 6.74 3.16
N GLY A 190 4.57 6.28 4.38
CA GLY A 190 5.89 6.11 4.98
C GLY A 190 6.42 4.69 4.82
N GLY A 191 7.66 4.51 5.21
CA GLY A 191 8.35 3.23 5.30
C GLY A 191 9.03 3.05 6.65
N TRP A 192 9.63 1.90 6.86
CA TRP A 192 10.35 1.54 8.07
C TRP A 192 11.53 2.48 8.42
N SER A 193 12.06 3.19 7.43
CA SER A 193 13.18 4.13 7.61
C SER A 193 12.73 5.56 7.97
N ASN A 194 11.42 5.83 8.03
CA ASN A 194 10.94 7.16 8.39
C ASN A 194 10.77 7.28 9.89
N GLU A 195 11.40 8.33 10.43
CA GLU A 195 11.35 8.67 11.84
C GLU A 195 10.22 9.67 12.14
N THR A 196 9.95 9.90 13.41
CA THR A 196 8.90 10.83 13.87
C THR A 196 9.09 12.24 13.32
N ASP A 197 10.33 12.72 13.25
CA ASP A 197 10.66 14.05 12.73
C ASP A 197 10.31 14.20 11.23
N ASP A 198 10.43 13.14 10.44
CA ASP A 198 10.01 13.16 9.02
C ASP A 198 8.50 13.39 8.88
N TRP A 199 7.70 12.77 9.75
CA TRP A 199 6.25 12.92 9.74
C TRP A 199 5.81 14.29 10.23
N ILE A 200 6.51 14.87 11.21
CA ILE A 200 6.30 16.25 11.67
C ILE A 200 6.64 17.22 10.55
N ALA A 201 7.81 17.09 9.94
CA ALA A 201 8.25 17.95 8.84
C ALA A 201 7.31 17.90 7.64
N LEU A 202 6.79 16.70 7.32
CA LEU A 202 5.77 16.52 6.28
C LEU A 202 4.47 17.26 6.62
N ALA A 203 3.99 17.17 7.85
CA ALA A 203 2.77 17.87 8.29
C ALA A 203 2.95 19.40 8.20
N ASP A 204 4.10 19.92 8.62
CA ASP A 204 4.43 21.33 8.53
C ASP A 204 4.51 21.82 7.08
N ALA A 205 5.09 21.01 6.20
CA ALA A 205 5.13 21.30 4.77
C ALA A 205 3.70 21.36 4.15
N PHE A 206 2.77 20.53 4.60
CA PHE A 206 1.36 20.66 4.21
C PHE A 206 0.73 21.96 4.69
N GLY A 207 1.07 22.42 5.92
CA GLY A 207 0.64 23.73 6.45
C GLY A 207 1.15 24.88 5.59
N VAL A 208 2.46 24.91 5.30
CA VAL A 208 3.08 25.91 4.42
C VAL A 208 2.43 25.90 3.03
N ALA A 209 2.24 24.72 2.44
CA ALA A 209 1.58 24.59 1.15
C ALA A 209 0.14 25.11 1.16
N TYR A 210 -0.60 24.95 2.25
CA TYR A 210 -1.97 25.42 2.39
C TYR A 210 -2.08 26.95 2.42
N GLU A 211 -1.09 27.62 3.02
CA GLU A 211 -1.03 29.08 3.08
C GLU A 211 -0.62 29.71 1.75
N GLU A 212 0.22 29.01 0.96
CA GLU A 212 0.79 29.56 -0.27
C GLU A 212 0.00 29.21 -1.55
N LEU A 213 -0.91 28.24 -1.50
CA LEU A 213 -1.78 27.85 -2.61
C LEU A 213 -3.04 28.71 -2.68
#